data_4c6d2b9ffbb01165fe7c724ff66c295a
#
_entry.id   4c6d2b9ffbb01165fe7c724ff66c295a
#
_cell.length_a   1.000
_cell.length_b   1.000
_cell.length_c   1.000
_cell.angle_alpha   90.00
_cell.angle_beta   90.00
_cell.angle_gamma   90.00
#
_symmetry.space_group_name_H-M   'P 1'
#
loop_
_entity.id
_entity.type
_entity.pdbx_description
1 polymer ?
#
loop_
_entity_poly.entity_id
_entity_poly.type
_entity_poly.pdbx_seq_one_letter_code
_entity_poly.pdbx_strand_id
1 'polypeptide(L)'
;MQATTRAWVQRQADGPPQLAGLQTVDPRDDEMLVRIVATGVCHTDLIAPPFARLPAVFGHEGAGIVEALGPRVHKFKVGDRVALTFGSCGQCRNCQVGAPYNCALSSELNFMGQRADGSTTLAESGTAVRGAFFQQSSFATLALVTERNAVRVPD
;
A
#
# COMPACT_ATOMS: atom_id res chain seq x y z
N MET A 1 3.64 14.80 6.50
CA MET A 1 2.33 15.52 6.69
C MET A 1 1.23 14.47 6.60
N GLN A 2 0.48 14.30 7.69
CA GLN A 2 -0.67 13.38 7.71
C GLN A 2 -1.79 13.93 6.81
N ALA A 3 -2.36 13.06 5.98
CA ALA A 3 -3.42 13.42 5.07
C ALA A 3 -4.68 12.60 5.38
N THR A 4 -5.85 13.20 5.17
CA THR A 4 -7.13 12.51 5.29
C THR A 4 -7.39 11.69 4.01
N THR A 5 -7.72 10.43 4.16
CA THR A 5 -8.11 9.52 3.09
C THR A 5 -9.46 8.90 3.37
N ARG A 6 -10.24 8.63 2.33
CA ARG A 6 -11.41 7.75 2.41
C ARG A 6 -11.03 6.38 1.92
N ALA A 7 -11.40 5.36 2.65
CA ALA A 7 -11.04 3.98 2.32
C ALA A 7 -12.17 2.99 2.64
N TRP A 8 -12.20 1.90 1.91
CA TRP A 8 -13.03 0.74 2.21
C TRP A 8 -12.32 -0.13 3.24
N VAL A 9 -12.79 -0.07 4.49
CA VAL A 9 -12.21 -0.77 5.64
C VAL A 9 -12.93 -2.08 5.89
N GLN A 10 -12.22 -3.17 5.80
CA GLN A 10 -12.70 -4.49 6.25
C GLN A 10 -12.49 -4.61 7.75
N ARG A 11 -13.58 -4.76 8.50
CA ARG A 11 -13.55 -4.83 9.97
C ARG A 11 -13.78 -6.25 10.49
N GLN A 12 -14.51 -7.05 9.76
CA GLN A 12 -14.85 -8.42 10.10
C GLN A 12 -14.62 -9.33 8.89
N ALA A 13 -14.19 -10.57 9.13
CA ALA A 13 -13.85 -11.51 8.06
C ALA A 13 -15.02 -11.78 7.10
N ASP A 14 -16.22 -11.91 7.63
CA ASP A 14 -17.42 -12.31 6.89
C ASP A 14 -18.37 -11.12 6.58
N GLY A 15 -17.99 -9.91 6.97
CA GLY A 15 -18.80 -8.71 6.77
C GLY A 15 -18.42 -7.95 5.49
N PRO A 16 -19.30 -7.08 5.00
CA PRO A 16 -18.92 -6.17 3.92
C PRO A 16 -17.93 -5.10 4.41
N PRO A 17 -17.02 -4.63 3.55
CA PRO A 17 -16.19 -3.49 3.88
C PRO A 17 -17.05 -2.22 4.06
N GLN A 18 -16.58 -1.31 4.90
CA GLN A 18 -17.26 -0.05 5.23
C GLN A 18 -16.44 1.14 4.77
N LEU A 19 -17.08 2.11 4.13
CA LEU A 19 -16.40 3.36 3.76
C LEU A 19 -16.16 4.19 5.04
N ALA A 20 -14.90 4.55 5.29
CA ALA A 20 -14.49 5.32 6.45
C ALA A 20 -13.48 6.42 6.08
N GLY A 21 -13.45 7.48 6.89
CA GLY A 21 -12.42 8.49 6.87
C GLY A 21 -11.25 8.07 7.77
N LEU A 22 -10.06 7.99 7.21
CA LEU A 22 -8.84 7.61 7.90
C LEU A 22 -7.80 8.72 7.79
N GLN A 23 -6.77 8.64 8.62
CA GLN A 23 -5.55 9.45 8.51
C GLN A 23 -4.42 8.57 7.99
N THR A 24 -3.67 9.06 7.00
CA THR A 24 -2.38 8.47 6.66
C THR A 24 -1.36 8.85 7.73
N VAL A 25 -0.38 8.01 7.99
CA VAL A 25 0.83 8.46 8.68
C VAL A 25 1.73 9.24 7.72
N ASP A 26 2.74 9.92 8.23
CA ASP A 26 3.72 10.58 7.36
C ASP A 26 4.49 9.55 6.53
N PRO A 27 4.76 9.84 5.24
CA PRO A 27 5.66 9.02 4.43
C PRO A 27 7.03 8.90 5.10
N ARG A 28 7.60 7.72 5.09
CA ARG A 28 9.01 7.50 5.45
C ARG A 28 9.93 8.00 4.35
N ASP A 29 11.22 7.98 4.62
CA ASP A 29 12.23 8.48 3.68
C ASP A 29 12.14 7.88 2.27
N ASP A 30 11.79 6.60 2.17
CA ASP A 30 11.70 5.83 0.92
C ASP A 30 10.26 5.60 0.43
N GLU A 31 9.29 6.27 1.07
CA GLU A 31 7.87 6.16 0.72
C GLU A 31 7.37 7.37 -0.06
N MET A 32 6.30 7.15 -0.79
CA MET A 32 5.55 8.15 -1.54
C MET A 32 4.09 8.12 -1.13
N LEU A 33 3.44 9.28 -1.10
CA LEU A 33 1.99 9.39 -1.04
C LEU A 33 1.45 9.43 -2.46
N VAL A 34 0.58 8.48 -2.79
CA VAL A 34 -0.04 8.38 -4.11
C VAL A 34 -1.55 8.58 -3.98
N ARG A 35 -2.09 9.53 -4.74
CA ARG A 35 -3.54 9.69 -4.91
C ARG A 35 -4.01 8.66 -5.92
N ILE A 36 -4.81 7.72 -5.45
CA ILE A 36 -5.36 6.64 -6.29
C ILE A 36 -6.43 7.22 -7.22
N VAL A 37 -6.32 6.97 -8.50
CA VAL A 37 -7.29 7.37 -9.53
C VAL A 37 -8.06 6.20 -10.10
N ALA A 38 -7.50 4.99 -10.03
CA ALA A 38 -8.15 3.75 -10.42
C ALA A 38 -7.56 2.58 -9.64
N THR A 39 -8.37 1.54 -9.43
CA THR A 39 -7.92 0.29 -8.85
C THR A 39 -8.76 -0.86 -9.39
N GLY A 40 -8.12 -1.99 -9.69
CA GLY A 40 -8.80 -3.24 -9.99
C GLY A 40 -9.28 -3.95 -8.73
N VAL A 41 -10.24 -4.84 -8.88
CA VAL A 41 -10.70 -5.78 -7.85
C VAL A 41 -10.31 -7.17 -8.29
N CYS A 42 -9.44 -7.82 -7.54
CA CYS A 42 -8.96 -9.17 -7.79
C CYS A 42 -9.64 -10.18 -6.86
N HIS A 43 -9.67 -11.43 -7.27
CA HIS A 43 -10.16 -12.52 -6.42
C HIS A 43 -9.42 -12.59 -5.07
N THR A 44 -8.14 -12.24 -5.04
CA THR A 44 -7.33 -12.18 -3.81
C THR A 44 -7.89 -11.20 -2.78
N ASP A 45 -8.45 -10.07 -3.20
CA ASP A 45 -9.10 -9.10 -2.28
C ASP A 45 -10.33 -9.69 -1.59
N LEU A 46 -11.02 -10.64 -2.26
CA LEU A 46 -12.23 -11.27 -1.76
C LEU A 46 -11.94 -12.44 -0.80
N ILE A 47 -10.85 -13.16 -1.02
CA ILE A 47 -10.50 -14.33 -0.18
C ILE A 47 -9.53 -13.99 0.96
N ALA A 48 -8.84 -12.86 0.93
CA ALA A 48 -7.86 -12.47 1.94
C ALA A 48 -8.46 -12.17 3.33
N PRO A 49 -9.66 -11.56 3.48
CA PRO A 49 -10.18 -11.11 4.77
C PRO A 49 -10.17 -12.16 5.90
N PRO A 50 -10.54 -13.44 5.69
CA PRO A 50 -10.50 -14.44 6.75
C PRO A 50 -9.10 -14.77 7.28
N PHE A 51 -8.06 -14.47 6.51
CA PHE A 51 -6.66 -14.76 6.84
C PHE A 51 -5.88 -13.50 7.24
N ALA A 52 -6.48 -12.32 7.05
CA ALA A 52 -5.85 -11.05 7.34
C ALA A 52 -6.01 -10.63 8.80
N ARG A 53 -5.11 -9.78 9.26
CA ARG A 53 -5.29 -9.07 10.52
C ARG A 53 -6.15 -7.84 10.28
N LEU A 54 -7.31 -7.77 10.92
CA LEU A 54 -8.29 -6.69 10.76
C LEU A 54 -8.22 -5.71 11.96
N PRO A 55 -8.64 -4.43 11.80
CA PRO A 55 -9.19 -3.83 10.60
C PRO A 55 -8.11 -3.57 9.54
N ALA A 56 -8.49 -3.70 8.25
CA ALA A 56 -7.56 -3.54 7.13
C ALA A 56 -8.24 -2.90 5.90
N VAL A 57 -7.43 -2.23 5.09
CA VAL A 57 -7.78 -1.78 3.73
C VAL A 57 -7.07 -2.69 2.74
N PHE A 58 -7.82 -3.24 1.79
CA PHE A 58 -7.32 -4.09 0.72
C PHE A 58 -7.08 -3.31 -0.58
N GLY A 59 -7.00 -4.02 -1.70
CA GLY A 59 -6.69 -3.48 -3.01
C GLY A 59 -5.19 -3.54 -3.31
N HIS A 60 -4.84 -4.17 -4.44
CA HIS A 60 -3.43 -4.37 -4.83
C HIS A 60 -3.20 -4.15 -6.33
N GLU A 61 -4.15 -3.54 -7.03
CA GLU A 61 -4.09 -3.20 -8.44
C GLU A 61 -4.32 -1.70 -8.65
N GLY A 62 -3.63 -0.88 -7.84
CA GLY A 62 -3.79 0.57 -7.84
C GLY A 62 -3.02 1.26 -8.96
N ALA A 63 -3.59 2.36 -9.44
CA ALA A 63 -2.90 3.35 -10.26
C ALA A 63 -3.24 4.75 -9.76
N GLY A 64 -2.28 5.67 -9.84
CA GLY A 64 -2.48 6.99 -9.25
C GLY A 64 -1.45 8.02 -9.69
N ILE A 65 -1.48 9.14 -8.96
CA ILE A 65 -0.61 10.28 -9.17
C ILE A 65 0.18 10.52 -7.87
N VAL A 66 1.48 10.69 -7.98
CA VAL A 66 2.36 10.99 -6.85
C VAL A 66 2.05 12.39 -6.31
N GLU A 67 1.71 12.51 -5.03
CA GLU A 67 1.40 13.78 -4.36
C GLU A 67 2.50 14.25 -3.40
N ALA A 68 3.23 13.33 -2.77
CA ALA A 68 4.34 13.66 -1.89
C ALA A 68 5.40 12.57 -1.93
N LEU A 69 6.62 12.93 -1.59
CA LEU A 69 7.79 12.05 -1.64
C LEU A 69 8.56 12.14 -0.33
N GLY A 70 9.04 11.01 0.16
CA GLY A 70 10.09 10.97 1.17
C GLY A 70 11.45 11.40 0.58
N PRO A 71 12.38 11.88 1.41
CA PRO A 71 13.64 12.49 0.94
C PRO A 71 14.60 11.53 0.23
N ARG A 72 14.40 10.22 0.34
CA ARG A 72 15.21 9.20 -0.35
C ARG A 72 14.53 8.59 -1.58
N VAL A 73 13.39 9.12 -2.01
CA VAL A 73 12.76 8.76 -3.28
C VAL A 73 13.43 9.53 -4.40
N HIS A 74 14.02 8.82 -5.37
CA HIS A 74 14.80 9.42 -6.45
C HIS A 74 14.27 9.11 -7.85
N LYS A 75 13.41 8.07 -7.98
CA LYS A 75 12.89 7.62 -9.28
C LYS A 75 11.67 8.42 -9.76
N PHE A 76 11.00 9.12 -8.86
CA PHE A 76 9.73 9.78 -9.12
C PHE A 76 9.77 11.25 -8.69
N LYS A 77 8.85 12.03 -9.23
CA LYS A 77 8.54 13.41 -8.83
C LYS A 77 7.05 13.57 -8.59
N VAL A 78 6.66 14.60 -7.85
CA VAL A 78 5.25 14.97 -7.68
C VAL A 78 4.62 15.22 -9.05
N GLY A 79 3.43 14.67 -9.26
CA GLY A 79 2.70 14.70 -10.52
C GLY A 79 2.94 13.50 -11.44
N ASP A 80 3.94 12.66 -11.19
CA ASP A 80 4.15 11.45 -11.99
C ASP A 80 2.95 10.51 -11.87
N ARG A 81 2.54 9.91 -13.01
CA ARG A 81 1.54 8.85 -13.07
C ARG A 81 2.22 7.52 -12.79
N VAL A 82 1.63 6.71 -11.93
CA VAL A 82 2.20 5.43 -11.52
C VAL A 82 1.15 4.32 -11.52
N ALA A 83 1.56 3.13 -11.93
CA ALA A 83 0.89 1.87 -11.63
C ALA A 83 1.60 1.22 -10.45
N LEU A 84 0.84 0.64 -9.53
CA LEU A 84 1.38 0.00 -8.33
C LEU A 84 1.47 -1.51 -8.51
N THR A 85 2.48 -2.12 -7.90
CA THR A 85 2.73 -3.55 -7.97
C THR A 85 2.97 -4.11 -6.56
N PHE A 86 3.36 -5.36 -6.46
CA PHE A 86 3.64 -6.03 -5.19
C PHE A 86 4.87 -5.45 -4.47
N GLY A 87 4.91 -5.63 -3.15
CA GLY A 87 6.04 -5.23 -2.31
C GLY A 87 7.19 -6.23 -2.35
N SER A 88 8.42 -5.71 -2.31
CA SER A 88 9.64 -6.50 -2.14
C SER A 88 10.64 -5.78 -1.24
N CYS A 89 11.50 -6.52 -0.53
CA CYS A 89 12.42 -5.91 0.44
C CYS A 89 13.63 -5.20 -0.19
N GLY A 90 13.99 -5.54 -1.43
CA GLY A 90 15.16 -4.99 -2.13
C GLY A 90 16.53 -5.46 -1.59
N GLN A 91 16.59 -6.23 -0.50
CA GLN A 91 17.83 -6.55 0.21
C GLN A 91 18.17 -8.05 0.26
N CYS A 92 17.17 -8.94 0.15
CA CYS A 92 17.44 -10.37 0.12
C CYS A 92 18.13 -10.78 -1.19
N ARG A 93 18.76 -11.96 -1.18
CA ARG A 93 19.50 -12.48 -2.34
C ARG A 93 18.66 -12.44 -3.62
N ASN A 94 17.39 -12.85 -3.54
CA ASN A 94 16.52 -12.86 -4.71
C ASN A 94 16.27 -11.46 -5.28
N CYS A 95 16.02 -10.48 -4.41
CA CYS A 95 15.88 -9.08 -4.84
C CYS A 95 17.17 -8.53 -5.46
N GLN A 96 18.33 -8.86 -4.89
CA GLN A 96 19.64 -8.38 -5.37
C GLN A 96 20.01 -8.94 -6.74
N VAL A 97 19.58 -10.16 -7.08
CA VAL A 97 19.80 -10.75 -8.41
C VAL A 97 18.71 -10.44 -9.43
N GLY A 98 17.80 -9.48 -9.12
CA GLY A 98 16.77 -9.03 -10.06
C GLY A 98 15.50 -9.90 -10.09
N ALA A 99 15.29 -10.75 -9.08
CA ALA A 99 14.11 -11.59 -8.94
C ALA A 99 13.22 -11.17 -7.73
N PRO A 100 12.70 -9.92 -7.67
CA PRO A 100 11.91 -9.43 -6.55
C PRO A 100 10.59 -10.18 -6.35
N TYR A 101 10.06 -10.82 -7.39
CA TYR A 101 8.88 -11.69 -7.31
C TYR A 101 9.11 -12.95 -6.44
N ASN A 102 10.35 -13.33 -6.18
CA ASN A 102 10.76 -14.37 -5.25
C ASN A 102 11.33 -13.80 -3.94
N CYS A 103 10.92 -12.60 -3.55
CA CYS A 103 11.40 -11.96 -2.31
C CYS A 103 11.20 -12.88 -1.11
N ALA A 104 12.25 -13.03 -0.28
CA ALA A 104 12.19 -13.88 0.92
C ALA A 104 11.15 -13.38 1.95
N LEU A 105 10.79 -12.07 1.91
CA LEU A 105 9.78 -11.46 2.76
C LEU A 105 8.45 -11.22 2.01
N SER A 106 8.19 -11.98 0.94
CA SER A 106 7.00 -11.72 0.09
C SER A 106 5.68 -11.85 0.87
N SER A 107 5.54 -12.87 1.70
CA SER A 107 4.32 -13.10 2.49
C SER A 107 4.09 -11.98 3.50
N GLU A 108 5.14 -11.60 4.23
CA GLU A 108 5.08 -10.55 5.25
C GLU A 108 4.73 -9.18 4.66
N LEU A 109 5.38 -8.84 3.54
CA LEU A 109 5.19 -7.54 2.90
C LEU A 109 3.86 -7.41 2.17
N ASN A 110 3.33 -8.50 1.61
CA ASN A 110 2.16 -8.41 0.76
C ASN A 110 0.84 -8.76 1.48
N PHE A 111 0.86 -9.66 2.45
CA PHE A 111 -0.39 -10.15 3.06
C PHE A 111 -0.64 -9.64 4.48
N MET A 112 0.38 -9.16 5.20
CA MET A 112 0.20 -8.70 6.60
C MET A 112 -0.41 -7.29 6.73
N GLY A 113 -0.56 -6.54 5.62
CA GLY A 113 -1.12 -5.20 5.61
C GLY A 113 -0.33 -4.16 6.41
N GLN A 114 0.96 -4.41 6.62
CA GLN A 114 1.86 -3.60 7.44
C GLN A 114 3.23 -3.45 6.78
N ARG A 115 4.02 -2.50 7.26
CA ARG A 115 5.44 -2.36 6.87
C ARG A 115 6.26 -3.52 7.44
N ALA A 116 7.50 -3.67 6.97
CA ALA A 116 8.40 -4.74 7.42
C ALA A 116 8.68 -4.72 8.94
N ASP A 117 8.59 -3.57 9.58
CA ASP A 117 8.75 -3.41 11.04
C ASP A 117 7.46 -3.59 11.84
N GLY A 118 6.36 -3.97 11.17
CA GLY A 118 5.07 -4.19 11.80
C GLY A 118 4.21 -2.94 11.99
N SER A 119 4.72 -1.74 11.67
CA SER A 119 3.93 -0.50 11.76
C SER A 119 2.88 -0.43 10.64
N THR A 120 1.79 0.30 10.91
CA THR A 120 0.71 0.52 9.95
C THR A 120 0.88 1.85 9.21
N THR A 121 0.18 2.00 8.08
CA THR A 121 0.20 3.22 7.26
C THR A 121 -1.04 4.08 7.45
N LEU A 122 -2.07 3.56 8.12
CA LEU A 122 -3.35 4.22 8.32
C LEU A 122 -3.76 4.18 9.80
N ALA A 123 -4.57 5.16 10.20
CA ALA A 123 -5.20 5.21 11.52
C ALA A 123 -6.63 5.77 11.43
N GLU A 124 -7.51 5.30 12.30
CA GLU A 124 -8.86 5.83 12.51
C GLU A 124 -8.98 6.32 13.95
N SER A 125 -9.14 7.63 14.13
CA SER A 125 -9.23 8.24 15.48
C SER A 125 -8.10 7.77 16.43
N GLY A 126 -6.87 7.67 15.90
CA GLY A 126 -5.70 7.22 16.68
C GLY A 126 -5.53 5.70 16.78
N THR A 127 -6.50 4.92 16.33
CA THR A 127 -6.40 3.44 16.30
C THR A 127 -5.79 2.98 14.99
N ALA A 128 -4.80 2.09 15.05
CA ALA A 128 -4.11 1.58 13.88
C ALA A 128 -5.05 0.78 12.95
N VAL A 129 -5.00 1.08 11.66
CA VAL A 129 -5.66 0.34 10.58
C VAL A 129 -4.58 -0.14 9.61
N ARG A 130 -4.64 -1.39 9.21
CA ARG A 130 -3.67 -1.96 8.26
C ARG A 130 -3.92 -1.40 6.87
N GLY A 131 -2.92 -0.71 6.34
CA GLY A 131 -3.02 0.02 5.08
C GLY A 131 -1.87 -0.25 4.11
N ALA A 132 -1.24 -1.43 4.21
CA ALA A 132 -0.12 -1.83 3.36
C ALA A 132 -0.30 -3.23 2.76
N PHE A 133 -1.53 -3.63 2.42
CA PHE A 133 -1.78 -4.84 1.65
C PHE A 133 -1.11 -4.71 0.28
N PHE A 134 -0.23 -5.64 -0.07
CA PHE A 134 0.70 -5.55 -1.20
C PHE A 134 1.51 -4.22 -1.22
N GLN A 135 1.80 -3.67 -0.05
CA GLN A 135 2.47 -2.38 0.15
C GLN A 135 1.78 -1.21 -0.55
N GLN A 136 0.44 -1.26 -0.71
CA GLN A 136 -0.33 -0.20 -1.37
C GLN A 136 -1.74 0.03 -0.79
N SER A 137 -2.54 -1.01 -0.49
CA SER A 137 -3.94 -0.88 -0.01
C SER A 137 -4.76 0.12 -0.84
N SER A 138 -4.90 -0.16 -2.13
CA SER A 138 -5.44 0.79 -3.11
C SER A 138 -6.97 1.01 -3.05
N PHE A 139 -7.71 0.31 -2.17
CA PHE A 139 -9.11 0.63 -1.92
C PHE A 139 -9.26 1.86 -1.00
N ALA A 140 -8.46 2.88 -1.27
CA ALA A 140 -8.43 4.17 -0.58
C ALA A 140 -8.19 5.30 -1.59
N THR A 141 -8.50 6.54 -1.21
CA THR A 141 -8.20 7.71 -2.06
C THR A 141 -6.71 8.09 -2.04
N LEU A 142 -6.00 7.74 -0.96
CA LEU A 142 -4.56 7.92 -0.82
C LEU A 142 -3.92 6.63 -0.31
N ALA A 143 -2.76 6.28 -0.85
CA ALA A 143 -1.96 5.13 -0.45
C ALA A 143 -0.51 5.55 -0.20
N LEU A 144 0.12 4.98 0.84
CA LEU A 144 1.56 5.06 1.05
C LEU A 144 2.23 3.85 0.40
N VAL A 145 3.15 4.12 -0.51
CA VAL A 145 3.87 3.12 -1.30
C VAL A 145 5.37 3.40 -1.30
N THR A 146 6.20 2.42 -1.61
CA THR A 146 7.63 2.64 -1.82
C THR A 146 7.93 2.86 -3.30
N GLU A 147 9.06 3.48 -3.63
CA GLU A 147 9.47 3.60 -5.04
C GLU A 147 9.75 2.25 -5.72
N ARG A 148 9.87 1.17 -4.94
CA ARG A 148 10.11 -0.18 -5.46
C ARG A 148 8.88 -0.85 -6.03
N ASN A 149 7.71 -0.55 -5.46
CA ASN A 149 6.45 -1.12 -5.92
C ASN A 149 5.62 -0.14 -6.77
N ALA A 150 6.28 0.80 -7.43
CA ALA A 150 5.66 1.72 -8.37
C ALA A 150 6.39 1.69 -9.73
N VAL A 151 5.62 1.78 -10.80
CA VAL A 151 6.11 1.86 -12.18
C VAL A 151 5.51 3.10 -12.82
N ARG A 152 6.36 3.91 -13.48
CA ARG A 152 5.89 5.10 -14.19
C ARG A 152 5.05 4.70 -15.40
N VAL A 153 3.87 5.31 -15.51
CA VAL A 153 3.01 5.19 -16.69
C VAL A 153 3.37 6.31 -17.64
N PRO A 154 3.70 6.02 -18.91
CA PRO A 154 3.93 7.05 -19.94
C PRO A 154 2.73 7.97 -20.12
N ASP A 155 3.00 9.16 -20.66
CA ASP A 155 1.97 10.14 -21.07
C ASP A 155 1.13 9.66 -22.23
#